data_6a4e2d770e9b5c62148747e1de276646
#
_entry.id   6a4e2d770e9b5c62148747e1de276646
#
_cell.length_a   1.000
_cell.length_b   1.000
_cell.length_c   1.000
_cell.angle_alpha   90.00
_cell.angle_beta   90.00
_cell.angle_gamma   90.00
#
_symmetry.space_group_name_H-M   'P 1'
#
loop_
_entity.id
_entity.type
_entity.pdbx_description
1 polymer ?
#
loop_
_entity_poly.entity_id
_entity_poly.type
_entity_poly.pdbx_seq_one_letter_code
_entity_poly.pdbx_strand_id
1 'polypeptide(L)' 'MTSETYDMDPLGWSEEQAALLRAGRLNALDYEHILEELEDMGREQK' A
#
# COMPACT_ATOMS: atom_id res chain seq x y z
N MET A 1 -3.27 -7.08 7.45
CA MET A 1 -3.54 -5.80 6.82
C MET A 1 -4.84 -5.85 6.06
N THR A 2 -5.66 -4.88 6.19
CA THR A 2 -6.99 -4.91 5.62
C THR A 2 -7.28 -3.65 4.82
N SER A 3 -8.30 -3.73 3.98
CA SER A 3 -8.76 -2.58 3.23
C SER A 3 -9.27 -1.47 4.13
N GLU A 4 -9.69 -1.84 5.33
CA GLU A 4 -10.19 -0.84 6.27
C GLU A 4 -9.15 0.20 6.60
N THR A 5 -7.93 -0.23 6.85
CA THR A 5 -6.86 0.71 7.16
C THR A 5 -6.61 1.64 5.98
N TYR A 6 -6.65 1.09 4.79
CA TYR A 6 -6.45 1.89 3.58
C TYR A 6 -7.52 2.97 3.48
N ASP A 7 -8.76 2.63 3.74
CA ASP A 7 -9.87 3.57 3.62
C ASP A 7 -9.87 4.63 4.71
N MET A 8 -9.59 4.20 5.93
CA MET A 8 -9.73 5.09 7.08
C MET A 8 -8.48 5.91 7.35
N ASP A 9 -7.32 5.36 7.03
CA ASP A 9 -6.06 6.01 7.35
C ASP A 9 -5.03 5.68 6.30
N PRO A 10 -5.09 6.35 5.14
CA PRO A 10 -4.16 6.04 4.04
C PRO A 10 -2.70 6.19 4.42
N LEU A 11 -2.37 7.18 5.25
CA LEU A 11 -0.99 7.37 5.67
C LEU A 11 -0.52 6.21 6.54
N GLY A 12 -1.34 5.82 7.52
CA GLY A 12 -1.01 4.69 8.36
C GLY A 12 -0.91 3.41 7.55
N TRP A 13 -1.79 3.26 6.56
CA TRP A 13 -1.76 2.10 5.69
C TRP A 13 -0.43 2.02 4.95
N SER A 14 0.01 3.14 4.37
CA SER A 14 1.23 3.15 3.59
C SER A 14 2.45 2.85 4.48
N GLU A 15 2.46 3.38 5.69
CA GLU A 15 3.55 3.11 6.62
C GLU A 15 3.59 1.64 7.01
N GLU A 16 2.43 1.06 7.19
CA GLU A 16 2.32 -0.34 7.54
C GLU A 16 2.83 -1.23 6.40
N GLN A 17 2.45 -0.89 5.17
CA GLN A 17 2.91 -1.65 4.02
C GLN A 17 4.43 -1.54 3.87
N ALA A 18 4.98 -0.36 4.12
CA ALA A 18 6.42 -0.17 4.06
C ALA A 18 7.13 -1.05 5.10
N ALA A 19 6.56 -1.13 6.27
CA ALA A 19 7.14 -1.97 7.32
C ALA A 19 7.11 -3.44 6.95
N LEU A 20 6.01 -3.88 6.34
CA LEU A 20 5.88 -5.26 5.89
C LEU A 20 6.90 -5.60 4.82
N LEU A 21 7.08 -4.67 3.88
CA LEU A 21 8.08 -4.87 2.84
C LEU A 21 9.48 -4.98 3.43
N ARG A 22 9.77 -4.09 4.37
CA ARG A 22 11.08 -4.07 5.01
C ARG A 22 11.35 -5.38 5.75
N ALA A 23 10.30 -5.95 6.33
CA ALA A 23 10.42 -7.20 7.07
C ALA A 23 10.36 -8.43 6.17
N GLY A 24 10.09 -8.24 4.89
CA GLY A 24 10.01 -9.36 3.97
C GLY A 24 8.73 -10.16 4.08
N ARG A 25 7.71 -9.59 4.68
CA ARG A 25 6.44 -10.30 4.88
C ARG A 25 5.51 -10.06 3.70
N LEU A 26 5.90 -10.59 2.57
CA LEU A 26 5.21 -10.31 1.32
C LEU A 26 3.78 -10.83 1.27
N ASN A 27 3.53 -11.94 1.96
CA ASN A 27 2.19 -12.52 1.93
C ASN A 27 1.19 -11.72 2.76
N ALA A 28 1.66 -10.72 3.50
CA ALA A 28 0.78 -9.88 4.29
C ALA A 28 0.52 -8.53 3.62
N LEU A 29 1.09 -8.31 2.45
CA LEU A 29 0.94 -7.05 1.75
C LEU A 29 -0.43 -6.92 1.10
N ASP A 30 -0.90 -5.69 1.03
CA ASP A 30 -2.15 -5.36 0.37
C ASP A 30 -1.86 -5.04 -1.10
N TYR A 31 -1.69 -6.10 -1.89
CA TYR A 31 -1.25 -5.95 -3.27
C TYR A 31 -2.19 -5.11 -4.11
N GLU A 32 -3.47 -5.29 -3.93
CA GLU A 32 -4.44 -4.57 -4.74
C GLU A 32 -4.31 -3.06 -4.59
N HIS A 33 -4.23 -2.61 -3.35
CA HIS A 33 -4.16 -1.17 -3.12
C HIS A 33 -2.79 -0.62 -3.43
N ILE A 34 -1.74 -1.43 -3.20
CA ILE A 34 -0.39 -1.02 -3.55
C ILE A 34 -0.31 -0.81 -5.07
N LEU A 35 -0.85 -1.75 -5.82
CA LEU A 35 -0.85 -1.64 -7.28
C LEU A 35 -1.62 -0.42 -7.73
N GLU A 36 -2.77 -0.17 -7.11
CA GLU A 36 -3.58 0.99 -7.44
C GLU A 36 -2.80 2.27 -7.25
N GLU A 37 -2.11 2.38 -6.11
CA GLU A 37 -1.37 3.59 -5.80
C GLU A 37 -0.21 3.80 -6.77
N LEU A 38 0.45 2.73 -7.12
CA LEU A 38 1.56 2.82 -8.06
C LEU A 38 1.09 3.25 -9.43
N GLU A 39 0.00 2.69 -9.88
CA GLU A 39 -0.55 3.05 -11.18
C GLU A 39 -1.00 4.50 -11.20
N ASP A 40 -1.55 4.95 -10.08
CA ASP A 40 -2.01 6.32 -9.97
C ASP A 40 -0.84 7.28 -10.09
N MET A 41 0.25 6.97 -9.42
CA MET A 41 1.45 7.80 -9.49
C MET A 41 2.02 7.82 -10.89
N GLY A 42 2.04 6.68 -11.54
CA GLY A 42 2.55 6.62 -12.91
C GLY A 42 1.70 7.45 -13.86
N ARG A 43 0.41 7.48 -13.59
CA ARG A 43 -0.50 8.22 -14.44
C ARG A 43 -0.23 9.71 -14.40
N GLU A 44 0.25 10.19 -13.26
CA GLU A 44 0.50 11.61 -13.10
C GLU A 44 1.81 12.06 -13.67
N GLN A 45 2.58 11.15 -14.15
CA GLN A 45 3.92 11.46 -14.61
C GLN A 45 4.00 11.81 -16.07
N LYS A 46 3.03 12.32 -16.62
CA LYS A 46 3.04 12.62 -18.04
C LYS A 46 4.10 13.61 -18.43
#